data_7efd7dadf8fae01f2d4c183244b49275
#
_entry.id   7efd7dadf8fae01f2d4c183244b49275
#
_cell.length_a   1.000
_cell.length_b   1.000
_cell.length_c   1.000
_cell.angle_alpha   90.00
_cell.angle_beta   90.00
_cell.angle_gamma   90.00
#
_symmetry.space_group_name_H-M   'P 1'
#
loop_
_entity.id
_entity.type
_entity.pdbx_description
1 polymer ?
#
loop_
_entity_poly.entity_id
_entity_poly.type
_entity_poly.pdbx_seq_one_letter_code
_entity_poly.pdbx_strand_id
1 'polypeptide(L)'
;PRVRPYEVGIDAGALCRALEKIDVPENGTHAFMVLRHGKVAAEAYWAPYAAEKKRCLFSVSKSFTCMAVGFAVQEGLLSVDDKVISFFPEHFAAPPCENSAAGCSG
;
A
#
# COMPACT_ATOMS: atom_id res chain seq x y z
N PRO A 1 -18.70 1.05 -4.60
CA PRO A 1 -19.98 1.55 -4.08
C PRO A 1 -19.79 2.09 -2.66
N ARG A 2 -20.54 3.16 -2.32
CA ARG A 2 -20.60 3.78 -0.99
C ARG A 2 -21.88 3.37 -0.29
N VAL A 3 -21.79 3.11 1.01
CA VAL A 3 -22.90 2.67 1.86
C VAL A 3 -22.83 3.39 3.22
N ARG A 4 -23.93 3.41 3.94
CA ARG A 4 -23.91 3.88 5.33
C ARG A 4 -23.23 2.84 6.24
N PRO A 5 -22.49 3.25 7.28
CA PRO A 5 -21.75 2.33 8.15
C PRO A 5 -22.62 1.20 8.70
N TYR A 6 -23.84 1.47 9.14
CA TYR A 6 -24.72 0.46 9.72
C TYR A 6 -25.16 -0.63 8.71
N GLU A 7 -25.24 -0.29 7.40
CA GLU A 7 -25.63 -1.26 6.35
C GLU A 7 -24.60 -2.38 6.18
N VAL A 8 -23.39 -2.17 6.65
CA VAL A 8 -22.31 -3.16 6.66
C VAL A 8 -21.90 -3.57 8.08
N GLY A 9 -22.77 -3.30 9.07
CA GLY A 9 -22.56 -3.71 10.46
C GLY A 9 -21.43 -2.97 11.17
N ILE A 10 -21.19 -1.70 10.82
CA ILE A 10 -20.26 -0.82 11.52
C ILE A 10 -21.07 0.13 12.41
N ASP A 11 -20.73 0.16 13.70
CA ASP A 11 -21.32 1.12 14.65
C ASP A 11 -20.84 2.53 14.32
N ALA A 12 -21.78 3.41 14.00
CA ALA A 12 -21.47 4.79 13.62
C ALA A 12 -20.87 5.59 14.78
N GLY A 13 -21.30 5.33 16.02
CA GLY A 13 -20.75 5.99 17.20
C GLY A 13 -19.30 5.58 17.46
N ALA A 14 -18.97 4.30 17.28
CA ALA A 14 -17.59 3.84 17.37
C ALA A 14 -16.71 4.47 16.27
N LEU A 15 -17.25 4.63 15.07
CA LEU A 15 -16.56 5.29 13.98
C LEU A 15 -16.30 6.77 14.27
N CYS A 16 -17.28 7.51 14.81
CA CYS A 16 -17.10 8.90 15.22
C CYS A 16 -16.01 9.02 16.27
N ARG A 17 -16.04 8.19 17.31
CA ARG A 17 -14.98 8.19 18.35
C ARG A 17 -13.59 7.85 17.79
N ALA A 18 -13.50 7.00 16.80
CA ALA A 18 -12.23 6.71 16.10
C ALA A 18 -11.74 7.93 15.31
N LEU A 19 -12.63 8.61 14.61
CA LEU A 19 -12.30 9.83 13.85
C LEU A 19 -11.85 10.96 14.79
N GLU A 20 -12.51 11.17 15.91
CA GLU A 20 -12.12 12.18 16.93
C GLU A 20 -10.69 11.94 17.44
N LYS A 21 -10.28 10.67 17.59
CA LYS A 21 -8.90 10.32 18.01
C LYS A 21 -7.87 10.54 16.91
N ILE A 22 -8.27 10.50 15.66
CA ILE A 22 -7.39 10.69 14.50
C ILE A 22 -7.31 12.16 14.13
N ASP A 23 -8.38 12.92 14.38
CA ASP A 23 -8.50 14.35 14.06
C ASP A 23 -7.76 15.21 15.09
N VAL A 24 -6.46 14.98 15.19
CA VAL A 24 -5.53 15.78 15.99
C VAL A 24 -4.36 16.22 15.13
N PRO A 25 -3.92 17.49 15.20
CA PRO A 25 -2.88 18.05 14.33
C PRO A 25 -1.58 17.24 14.33
N GLU A 26 -1.22 16.68 15.47
CA GLU A 26 0.02 15.92 15.67
C GLU A 26 0.09 14.64 14.84
N ASN A 27 -1.04 14.07 14.49
CA ASN A 27 -1.11 12.85 13.68
C ASN A 27 -0.78 13.09 12.20
N GLY A 28 -0.90 14.32 11.70
CA GLY A 28 -0.67 14.65 10.30
C GLY A 28 -1.53 13.84 9.33
N THR A 29 -2.76 13.50 9.73
CA THR A 29 -3.64 12.66 8.93
C THR A 29 -4.09 13.39 7.68
N HIS A 30 -3.93 12.76 6.51
CA HIS A 30 -4.33 13.33 5.22
C HIS A 30 -5.70 12.82 4.75
N ALA A 31 -5.97 11.56 4.97
CA ALA A 31 -7.20 10.89 4.58
C ALA A 31 -7.44 9.66 5.42
N PHE A 32 -8.70 9.32 5.54
CA PHE A 32 -9.17 8.12 6.22
C PHE A 32 -10.25 7.47 5.37
N MET A 33 -10.20 6.15 5.24
CA MET A 33 -11.23 5.40 4.52
C MET A 33 -11.45 4.06 5.20
N VAL A 34 -12.70 3.69 5.37
CA VAL A 34 -13.10 2.37 5.87
C VAL A 34 -13.85 1.62 4.79
N LEU A 35 -13.33 0.45 4.45
CA LEU A 35 -13.97 -0.49 3.54
C LEU A 35 -14.43 -1.72 4.32
N ARG A 36 -15.63 -2.19 4.03
CA ARG A 36 -16.13 -3.47 4.53
C ARG A 36 -16.96 -4.15 3.44
N HIS A 37 -16.74 -5.44 3.23
CA HIS A 37 -17.38 -6.23 2.18
C HIS A 37 -17.30 -5.57 0.79
N GLY A 38 -16.13 -4.97 0.44
CA GLY A 38 -15.90 -4.30 -0.83
C GLY A 38 -16.66 -2.97 -1.01
N LYS A 39 -17.24 -2.43 0.05
CA LYS A 39 -18.01 -1.16 0.03
C LYS A 39 -17.34 -0.12 0.94
N VAL A 40 -17.31 1.14 0.51
CA VAL A 40 -16.81 2.26 1.31
C VAL A 40 -17.89 2.66 2.30
N ALA A 41 -17.62 2.47 3.57
CA ALA A 41 -18.52 2.77 4.67
C ALA A 41 -18.26 4.13 5.31
N ALA A 42 -17.03 4.62 5.26
CA ALA A 42 -16.66 5.95 5.71
C ALA A 42 -15.47 6.49 4.92
N GLU A 43 -15.41 7.80 4.77
CA GLU A 43 -14.36 8.49 4.03
C GLU A 43 -14.25 9.91 4.59
N ALA A 44 -13.03 10.33 4.90
CA ALA A 44 -12.71 11.66 5.40
C ALA A 44 -11.38 12.17 4.84
N TYR A 45 -11.28 13.47 4.65
CA TYR A 45 -10.09 14.14 4.13
C TYR A 45 -9.83 15.41 4.95
N TRP A 46 -8.56 15.65 5.29
CA TRP A 46 -8.13 16.85 6.01
C TRP A 46 -7.48 17.84 5.06
N ALA A 47 -7.85 19.11 5.15
CA ALA A 47 -7.24 20.16 4.35
C ALA A 47 -5.71 20.18 4.53
N PRO A 48 -4.92 20.40 3.48
CA PRO A 48 -5.29 20.76 2.09
C PRO A 48 -5.62 19.57 1.18
N TYR A 49 -5.81 18.37 1.70
CA TYR A 49 -6.07 17.14 0.95
C TYR A 49 -7.57 16.97 0.64
N ALA A 50 -7.84 16.32 -0.48
CA ALA A 50 -9.18 15.99 -0.95
C ALA A 50 -9.14 14.68 -1.76
N ALA A 51 -10.29 14.10 -2.07
CA ALA A 51 -10.39 12.83 -2.80
C ALA A 51 -9.67 12.85 -4.16
N GLU A 52 -9.77 13.98 -4.86
CA GLU A 52 -9.24 14.16 -6.22
C GLU A 52 -7.76 14.53 -6.25
N LYS A 53 -7.17 14.90 -5.11
CA LYS A 53 -5.77 15.30 -5.04
C LYS A 53 -4.84 14.09 -4.98
N LYS A 54 -3.86 14.07 -5.87
CA LYS A 54 -2.80 13.05 -5.86
C LYS A 54 -1.94 13.17 -4.60
N ARG A 55 -1.48 12.03 -4.09
CA ARG A 55 -0.60 11.92 -2.91
C ARG A 55 0.52 10.95 -3.17
N CYS A 56 1.64 11.16 -2.49
CA CYS A 56 2.69 10.17 -2.42
C CYS A 56 2.23 9.02 -1.53
N LEU A 57 2.29 7.81 -2.05
CA LEU A 57 1.93 6.60 -1.32
C LEU A 57 3.11 5.98 -0.57
N PHE A 58 4.35 6.49 -0.81
CA PHE A 58 5.56 5.95 -0.21
C PHE A 58 5.62 4.41 -0.33
N SER A 59 5.85 3.71 0.77
CA SER A 59 5.98 2.25 0.78
C SER A 59 4.69 1.48 0.45
N VAL A 60 3.53 2.10 0.48
CA VAL A 60 2.29 1.48 -0.02
C VAL A 60 2.41 1.13 -1.51
N SER A 61 3.24 1.86 -2.26
CA SER A 61 3.56 1.55 -3.67
C SER A 61 4.11 0.12 -3.85
N LYS A 62 4.80 -0.43 -2.84
CA LYS A 62 5.30 -1.81 -2.89
C LYS A 62 4.18 -2.85 -2.97
N SER A 63 3.04 -2.58 -2.36
CA SER A 63 1.85 -3.45 -2.46
C SER A 63 1.33 -3.51 -3.89
N PHE A 64 1.32 -2.38 -4.61
CA PHE A 64 0.94 -2.35 -6.03
C PHE A 64 1.96 -3.10 -6.89
N THR A 65 3.25 -2.94 -6.62
CA THR A 65 4.31 -3.70 -7.31
C THR A 65 4.14 -5.20 -7.06
N CYS A 66 3.86 -5.60 -5.82
CA CYS A 66 3.61 -7.00 -5.48
C CYS A 66 2.40 -7.58 -6.25
N MET A 67 1.32 -6.82 -6.37
CA MET A 67 0.15 -7.21 -7.17
C MET A 67 0.52 -7.36 -8.66
N ALA A 68 1.30 -6.43 -9.22
CA ALA A 68 1.74 -6.50 -10.61
C ALA A 68 2.60 -7.75 -10.87
N VAL A 69 3.51 -8.08 -9.95
CA VAL A 69 4.30 -9.33 -10.00
C VAL A 69 3.37 -10.54 -9.93
N GLY A 70 2.35 -10.53 -9.05
CA GLY A 70 1.37 -11.60 -8.94
C GLY A 70 0.62 -11.85 -10.25
N PHE A 71 0.22 -10.80 -10.97
CA PHE A 71 -0.38 -10.94 -12.30
C PHE A 71 0.60 -11.53 -13.32
N ALA A 72 1.86 -11.08 -13.33
CA ALA A 72 2.87 -11.62 -14.22
C ALA A 72 3.14 -13.11 -13.96
N VAL A 73 3.13 -13.55 -12.70
CA VAL A 73 3.21 -14.98 -12.33
C VAL A 73 1.98 -15.74 -12.85
N GLN A 74 0.78 -15.18 -12.65
CA GLN A 74 -0.46 -15.80 -13.11
C GLN A 74 -0.49 -15.97 -14.64
N GLU A 75 0.07 -15.01 -15.37
CA GLU A 75 0.20 -15.05 -16.84
C GLU A 75 1.37 -15.92 -17.33
N GLY A 76 2.17 -16.49 -16.41
CA GLY A 76 3.32 -17.34 -16.74
C GLY A 76 4.51 -16.59 -17.30
N LEU A 77 4.59 -15.27 -17.11
CA LEU A 77 5.68 -14.42 -17.60
C LEU A 77 6.93 -14.51 -16.72
N LEU A 78 6.77 -14.89 -15.46
CA LEU A 78 7.86 -15.08 -14.49
C LEU A 78 7.43 -16.05 -13.38
N SER A 79 8.43 -16.55 -12.63
CA SER A 79 8.24 -17.32 -11.41
C SER A 79 8.81 -16.57 -10.19
N VAL A 80 8.25 -16.80 -9.03
CA VAL A 80 8.81 -16.25 -7.76
C VAL A 80 10.19 -16.84 -7.43
N ASP A 81 10.55 -17.98 -8.04
CA ASP A 81 11.84 -18.64 -7.90
C ASP A 81 12.89 -18.14 -8.91
N ASP A 82 12.48 -17.30 -9.87
CA ASP A 82 13.39 -16.74 -10.86
C ASP A 82 14.36 -15.75 -10.18
N LYS A 83 15.60 -15.78 -10.63
CA LYS A 83 16.62 -14.84 -10.16
C LYS A 83 16.35 -13.45 -10.75
N VAL A 84 16.21 -12.44 -9.89
CA VAL A 84 15.98 -11.04 -10.33
C VAL A 84 17.03 -10.57 -11.33
N ILE A 85 18.30 -10.96 -11.13
CA ILE A 85 19.42 -10.64 -12.03
C ILE A 85 19.20 -11.11 -13.47
N SER A 86 18.42 -12.17 -13.70
CA SER A 86 18.14 -12.67 -15.05
C SER A 86 17.27 -11.73 -15.88
N PHE A 87 16.51 -10.86 -15.24
CA PHE A 87 15.66 -9.87 -15.90
C PHE A 87 16.38 -8.55 -16.21
N PHE A 88 17.53 -8.31 -15.58
CA PHE A 88 18.28 -7.05 -15.70
C PHE A 88 19.78 -7.28 -15.89
N PRO A 89 20.19 -8.05 -16.91
CA PRO A 89 21.60 -8.43 -17.10
C PRO A 89 22.51 -7.20 -17.28
N GLU A 90 22.02 -6.13 -17.88
CA GLU A 90 22.76 -4.90 -18.11
C GLU A 90 23.14 -4.14 -16.84
N HIS A 91 22.40 -4.34 -15.76
CA HIS A 91 22.67 -3.69 -14.45
C HIS A 91 23.68 -4.47 -13.59
N PHE A 92 24.02 -5.69 -14.00
CA PHE A 92 24.89 -6.60 -13.26
C PHE A 92 26.14 -7.00 -14.06
N ALA A 93 26.65 -6.09 -14.91
CA ALA A 93 27.85 -6.31 -15.73
C ALA A 93 29.16 -6.44 -14.90
N ALA A 94 29.14 -6.10 -13.62
CA ALA A 94 30.25 -6.39 -12.72
C ALA A 94 30.14 -7.82 -12.15
N PRO A 95 31.25 -8.58 -12.02
CA PRO A 95 31.20 -9.90 -11.42
C PRO A 95 30.63 -9.80 -10.00
N PRO A 96 29.74 -10.72 -9.58
CA PRO A 96 29.22 -10.72 -8.22
C PRO A 96 30.40 -10.79 -7.24
N CYS A 97 30.39 -9.91 -6.23
CA CYS A 97 31.39 -10.00 -5.15
C CYS A 97 31.35 -11.42 -4.58
N GLU A 98 32.50 -12.08 -4.50
CA GLU A 98 32.62 -13.43 -3.94
C GLU A 98 32.24 -13.52 -2.44
N ASN A 99 31.84 -12.40 -1.82
CA ASN A 99 31.54 -12.29 -0.39
C ASN A 99 30.09 -11.89 -0.10
N SER A 100 29.10 -12.56 -0.67
CA SER A 100 27.71 -12.42 -0.21
C SER A 100 27.38 -13.27 1.05
N ALA A 101 28.39 -13.87 1.71
CA ALA A 101 28.22 -14.57 2.98
C ALA A 101 28.57 -13.72 4.22
N ALA A 102 29.05 -12.48 4.03
CA ALA A 102 29.29 -11.56 5.14
C ALA A 102 28.30 -10.38 5.02
N GLY A 103 27.38 -10.28 5.99
CA GLY A 103 26.35 -9.28 6.02
C GLY A 103 26.87 -7.87 5.84
N CYS A 104 26.30 -7.11 4.94
CA CYS A 104 26.37 -5.65 4.93
C CYS A 104 25.57 -5.12 6.11
N SER A 105 26.25 -4.93 7.24
CA SER A 105 25.82 -4.02 8.30
C SER A 105 26.45 -2.65 7.98
N GLY A 106 25.57 -1.67 7.64
CA GLY A 106 25.94 -0.29 7.37
C GLY A 106 24.66 0.51 7.09
#